data_544a63de2b1fecd53539f57413c7b8ea
#
_entry.id   544a63de2b1fecd53539f57413c7b8ea
#
_cell.length_a   1.000
_cell.length_b   1.000
_cell.length_c   1.000
_cell.angle_alpha   90.00
_cell.angle_beta   90.00
_cell.angle_gamma   90.00
#
_symmetry.space_group_name_H-M   'P 1'
#
loop_
_entity.id
_entity.type
_entity.pdbx_description
1 polymer ?
#
loop_
_entity_poly.entity_id
_entity_poly.type
_entity_poly.pdbx_seq_one_letter_code
_entity_poly.pdbx_strand_id
1 'polypeptide(L)'
;MDKSEKKISSETIYQGRVINVTKDVVSCPNGNTSLREIVHHRGGVGILFNIDNKFVLERQFRYAFNEEIIEIPAGKLEEGETPLPAAEREMLEETGYRPLEMIFLGDMYPTVGYSNEVIHLYYCEKAVKEERHLDNDECIDLFTLSLEEVEDLINTNKIKDSKTIAAFYLYKSKILR
;
A
#
# COMPACT_ATOMS: atom_id res chain seq x y z
N MET A 1 0.73 -33.03 -1.33
CA MET A 1 1.73 -32.94 -0.24
C MET A 1 1.57 -31.57 0.41
N ASP A 2 1.31 -31.51 1.70
CA ASP A 2 1.21 -30.25 2.44
C ASP A 2 2.58 -29.56 2.43
N LYS A 3 2.61 -28.27 2.04
CA LYS A 3 3.83 -27.45 1.98
C LYS A 3 3.90 -26.44 3.14
N SER A 4 2.95 -26.51 4.09
CA SER A 4 2.91 -25.60 5.22
C SER A 4 4.10 -25.81 6.16
N GLU A 5 4.58 -24.71 6.72
CA GLU A 5 5.56 -24.70 7.80
C GLU A 5 4.84 -24.54 9.14
N LYS A 6 5.39 -25.12 10.21
CA LYS A 6 4.81 -25.01 11.55
C LYS A 6 5.81 -24.31 12.47
N LYS A 7 5.35 -23.26 13.12
CA LYS A 7 6.16 -22.55 14.11
C LYS A 7 6.44 -23.43 15.34
N ILE A 8 7.70 -23.55 15.70
CA ILE A 8 8.19 -24.27 16.90
C ILE A 8 8.39 -23.27 18.04
N SER A 9 9.08 -22.16 17.77
CA SER A 9 9.32 -21.09 18.74
C SER A 9 9.44 -19.74 18.07
N SER A 10 9.31 -18.66 18.83
CA SER A 10 9.41 -17.29 18.38
C SER A 10 10.17 -16.45 19.41
N GLU A 11 11.03 -15.58 18.93
CA GLU A 11 11.75 -14.59 19.70
C GLU A 11 11.44 -13.20 19.11
N THR A 12 11.02 -12.24 19.94
CA THR A 12 10.86 -10.86 19.50
C THR A 12 12.21 -10.18 19.48
N ILE A 13 12.65 -9.75 18.28
CA ILE A 13 13.93 -9.07 18.07
C ILE A 13 13.79 -7.55 18.18
N TYR A 14 12.68 -7.01 17.70
CA TYR A 14 12.38 -5.57 17.75
C TYR A 14 10.88 -5.34 17.89
N GLN A 15 10.52 -4.37 18.72
CA GLN A 15 9.15 -3.90 18.88
C GLN A 15 9.14 -2.38 18.74
N GLY A 16 8.61 -1.91 17.60
CA GLY A 16 8.50 -0.49 17.26
C GLY A 16 7.07 0.00 17.17
N ARG A 17 6.92 1.26 16.80
CA ARG A 17 5.61 1.89 16.58
C ARG A 17 4.93 1.37 15.29
N VAL A 18 5.71 1.17 14.22
CA VAL A 18 5.21 0.80 12.89
C VAL A 18 5.35 -0.69 12.65
N ILE A 19 6.50 -1.26 12.98
CA ILE A 19 6.81 -2.68 12.72
C ILE A 19 7.26 -3.38 14.00
N ASN A 20 6.98 -4.69 14.05
CA ASN A 20 7.60 -5.61 14.99
C ASN A 20 8.38 -6.66 14.19
N VAL A 21 9.50 -7.13 14.73
CA VAL A 21 10.31 -8.15 14.06
C VAL A 21 10.46 -9.35 14.99
N THR A 22 10.14 -10.53 14.45
CA THR A 22 10.36 -11.80 15.14
C THR A 22 11.36 -12.67 14.40
N LYS A 23 12.03 -13.52 15.15
CA LYS A 23 12.85 -14.61 14.66
C LYS A 23 12.20 -15.92 15.09
N ASP A 24 11.64 -16.63 14.12
CA ASP A 24 10.87 -17.84 14.34
C ASP A 24 11.69 -19.07 13.94
N VAL A 25 11.64 -20.10 14.77
CA VAL A 25 12.10 -21.46 14.38
C VAL A 25 10.90 -22.20 13.85
N VAL A 26 11.01 -22.76 12.65
CA VAL A 26 9.92 -23.49 12.00
C VAL A 26 10.35 -24.91 11.62
N SER A 27 9.38 -25.85 11.60
CA SER A 27 9.55 -27.14 10.96
C SER A 27 9.08 -27.06 9.51
N CYS A 28 9.95 -27.47 8.59
CA CYS A 28 9.67 -27.52 7.16
C CYS A 28 8.98 -28.82 6.75
N PRO A 29 8.27 -28.87 5.61
CA PRO A 29 7.59 -30.08 5.12
C PRO A 29 8.50 -31.29 4.88
N ASN A 30 9.80 -31.06 4.68
CA ASN A 30 10.81 -32.10 4.52
C ASN A 30 11.37 -32.65 5.84
N GLY A 31 10.82 -32.24 6.99
CA GLY A 31 11.25 -32.65 8.33
C GLY A 31 12.43 -31.88 8.92
N ASN A 32 13.03 -30.95 8.18
CA ASN A 32 14.10 -30.09 8.69
C ASN A 32 13.54 -28.92 9.50
N THR A 33 14.40 -28.31 10.30
CA THR A 33 14.12 -27.01 10.93
C THR A 33 14.80 -25.88 10.18
N SER A 34 14.19 -24.70 10.20
CA SER A 34 14.77 -23.49 9.60
C SER A 34 14.40 -22.25 10.40
N LEU A 35 15.09 -21.13 10.14
CA LEU A 35 14.79 -19.83 10.72
C LEU A 35 13.96 -18.99 9.74
N ARG A 36 13.05 -18.20 10.30
CA ARG A 36 12.31 -17.14 9.59
C ARG A 36 12.45 -15.85 10.36
N GLU A 37 12.85 -14.79 9.67
CA GLU A 37 12.83 -13.43 10.18
C GLU A 37 11.60 -12.75 9.59
N ILE A 38 10.66 -12.35 10.44
CA ILE A 38 9.35 -11.84 10.02
C ILE A 38 9.17 -10.42 10.49
N VAL A 39 8.91 -9.53 9.55
CA VAL A 39 8.43 -8.17 9.81
C VAL A 39 6.91 -8.20 9.89
N HIS A 40 6.38 -7.90 11.07
CA HIS A 40 4.94 -7.77 11.29
C HIS A 40 4.52 -6.32 11.11
N HIS A 41 3.55 -6.10 10.22
CA HIS A 41 2.95 -4.81 9.91
C HIS A 41 1.42 -4.90 9.98
N ARG A 42 0.75 -3.80 10.33
CA ARG A 42 -0.72 -3.77 10.42
C ARG A 42 -1.41 -3.84 9.06
N GLY A 43 -0.68 -3.57 8.00
CA GLY A 43 -1.21 -3.38 6.66
C GLY A 43 -1.48 -1.91 6.34
N GLY A 44 -1.99 -1.69 5.16
CA GLY A 44 -2.30 -0.35 4.68
C GLY A 44 -3.31 -0.39 3.54
N VAL A 45 -3.61 0.79 3.03
CA VAL A 45 -4.49 1.01 1.88
C VAL A 45 -3.78 1.84 0.83
N GLY A 46 -4.18 1.66 -0.43
CA GLY A 46 -3.76 2.54 -1.53
C GLY A 46 -4.96 2.86 -2.40
N ILE A 47 -5.10 4.12 -2.78
CA ILE A 47 -6.28 4.62 -3.48
C ILE A 47 -5.90 5.15 -4.86
N LEU A 48 -6.34 4.46 -5.90
CA LEU A 48 -6.26 4.97 -7.26
C LEU A 48 -7.45 5.91 -7.48
N PHE A 49 -7.19 7.21 -7.39
CA PHE A 49 -8.21 8.23 -7.50
C PHE A 49 -8.16 8.93 -8.85
N ASN A 50 -9.30 8.93 -9.56
CA ASN A 50 -9.49 9.62 -10.83
C ASN A 50 -10.44 10.80 -10.67
N ILE A 51 -10.06 11.95 -11.18
CA ILE A 51 -10.90 13.14 -11.28
C ILE A 51 -10.67 13.82 -12.64
N ASP A 52 -11.74 14.19 -13.33
CA ASP A 52 -11.69 14.83 -14.64
C ASP A 52 -10.84 14.06 -15.67
N ASN A 53 -10.95 12.72 -15.68
CA ASN A 53 -10.16 11.80 -16.50
C ASN A 53 -8.63 11.85 -16.25
N LYS A 54 -8.22 12.32 -15.08
CA LYS A 54 -6.83 12.31 -14.64
C LYS A 54 -6.70 11.62 -13.30
N PHE A 55 -5.61 10.90 -13.11
CA PHE A 55 -5.28 10.26 -11.85
C PHE A 55 -4.55 11.22 -10.94
N VAL A 56 -5.00 11.29 -9.70
CA VAL A 56 -4.31 12.03 -8.63
C VAL A 56 -3.17 11.16 -8.13
N LEU A 57 -1.99 11.70 -8.17
CA LEU A 57 -0.76 11.11 -7.67
C LEU A 57 -0.12 12.08 -6.68
N GLU A 58 0.73 11.52 -5.86
CA GLU A 58 1.50 12.26 -4.88
C GLU A 58 3.00 12.07 -5.08
N ARG A 59 3.77 13.07 -4.64
CA ARG A 59 5.21 12.97 -4.50
C ARG A 59 5.55 13.19 -3.05
N GLN A 60 6.22 12.21 -2.47
CA GLN A 60 6.63 12.22 -1.08
C GLN A 60 8.07 11.74 -0.94
N PHE A 61 8.86 12.40 -0.07
CA PHE A 61 10.20 11.93 0.26
C PHE A 61 10.13 10.68 1.13
N ARG A 62 10.73 9.60 0.66
CA ARG A 62 10.80 8.33 1.38
C ARG A 62 12.21 8.12 1.95
N TYR A 63 12.35 8.33 3.24
CA TYR A 63 13.65 8.27 3.94
C TYR A 63 14.42 6.97 3.68
N ALA A 64 13.73 5.83 3.60
CA ALA A 64 14.37 4.54 3.36
C ALA A 64 15.08 4.45 2.00
N PHE A 65 14.61 5.21 1.00
CA PHE A 65 15.20 5.28 -0.35
C PHE A 65 16.03 6.55 -0.55
N ASN A 66 15.93 7.51 0.37
CA ASN A 66 16.56 8.82 0.28
C ASN A 66 16.24 9.57 -1.05
N GLU A 67 15.01 9.39 -1.54
CA GLU A 67 14.51 10.04 -2.76
C GLU A 67 13.01 10.37 -2.66
N GLU A 68 12.56 11.29 -3.51
CA GLU A 68 11.13 11.53 -3.70
C GLU A 68 10.55 10.43 -4.58
N ILE A 69 9.46 9.80 -4.11
CA ILE A 69 8.76 8.73 -4.81
C ILE A 69 7.42 9.25 -5.32
N ILE A 70 7.05 8.85 -6.54
CA ILE A 70 5.72 9.09 -7.10
C ILE A 70 4.84 7.90 -6.75
N GLU A 71 3.74 8.19 -6.07
CA GLU A 71 2.85 7.17 -5.49
C GLU A 71 1.37 7.55 -5.70
N ILE A 72 0.47 6.58 -5.53
CA ILE A 72 -0.94 6.85 -5.27
C ILE A 72 -1.13 7.22 -3.80
N PRO A 73 -2.15 8.01 -3.40
CA PRO A 73 -2.53 8.23 -2.02
C PRO A 73 -2.63 6.92 -1.24
N ALA A 74 -2.03 6.86 -0.06
CA ALA A 74 -1.90 5.61 0.69
C ALA A 74 -1.51 5.81 2.15
N GLY A 75 -2.12 5.06 3.04
CA GLY A 75 -1.74 5.10 4.44
C GLY A 75 -1.87 3.78 5.17
N LYS A 76 -1.46 3.79 6.43
CA LYS A 76 -1.47 2.62 7.31
C LYS A 76 -2.84 2.43 7.96
N LEU A 77 -3.21 1.18 8.19
CA LEU A 77 -4.37 0.89 9.04
C LEU A 77 -4.06 1.31 10.49
N GLU A 78 -5.00 2.00 11.12
CA GLU A 78 -4.99 2.26 12.55
C GLU A 78 -5.37 1.01 13.35
N GLU A 79 -5.23 1.07 14.67
CA GLU A 79 -5.55 -0.07 15.53
C GLU A 79 -7.06 -0.36 15.53
N GLY A 80 -7.42 -1.56 15.06
CA GLY A 80 -8.83 -1.99 14.95
C GLY A 80 -9.56 -1.44 13.73
N GLU A 81 -8.89 -0.66 12.88
CA GLU A 81 -9.47 -0.11 11.65
C GLU A 81 -9.60 -1.19 10.58
N THR A 82 -10.68 -1.11 9.81
CA THR A 82 -10.88 -1.98 8.63
C THR A 82 -10.49 -1.25 7.34
N PRO A 83 -10.12 -1.99 6.26
CA PRO A 83 -9.51 -1.37 5.08
C PRO A 83 -10.34 -0.28 4.38
N LEU A 84 -11.66 -0.45 4.26
CA LEU A 84 -12.49 0.54 3.54
C LEU A 84 -12.57 1.88 4.26
N PRO A 85 -12.89 1.97 5.57
CA PRO A 85 -12.81 3.23 6.32
C PRO A 85 -11.44 3.88 6.29
N ALA A 86 -10.36 3.08 6.38
CA ALA A 86 -9.00 3.60 6.25
C ALA A 86 -8.76 4.25 4.89
N ALA A 87 -9.20 3.62 3.80
CA ALA A 87 -9.07 4.18 2.46
C ALA A 87 -9.86 5.48 2.29
N GLU A 88 -11.06 5.58 2.87
CA GLU A 88 -11.87 6.80 2.87
C GLU A 88 -11.20 7.93 3.66
N ARG A 89 -10.66 7.64 4.84
CA ARG A 89 -9.93 8.57 5.69
C ARG A 89 -8.66 9.08 5.01
N GLU A 90 -7.77 8.18 4.57
CA GLU A 90 -6.50 8.53 3.93
C GLU A 90 -6.70 9.33 2.65
N MET A 91 -7.70 8.97 1.82
CA MET A 91 -8.02 9.74 0.64
C MET A 91 -8.42 11.19 0.97
N LEU A 92 -9.24 11.37 2.02
CA LEU A 92 -9.65 12.70 2.45
C LEU A 92 -8.45 13.49 3.02
N GLU A 93 -7.69 12.88 3.91
CA GLU A 93 -6.56 13.52 4.60
C GLU A 93 -5.48 13.97 3.63
N GLU A 94 -5.05 13.10 2.71
CA GLU A 94 -3.96 13.39 1.79
C GLU A 94 -4.40 14.22 0.57
N THR A 95 -5.63 14.05 0.08
CA THR A 95 -6.05 14.69 -1.17
C THR A 95 -7.04 15.85 -0.99
N GLY A 96 -7.75 15.90 0.13
CA GLY A 96 -8.86 16.83 0.34
C GLY A 96 -10.11 16.46 -0.47
N TYR A 97 -10.26 15.16 -0.80
CA TYR A 97 -11.46 14.66 -1.47
C TYR A 97 -12.07 13.51 -0.69
N ARG A 98 -13.33 13.66 -0.27
CA ARG A 98 -14.10 12.60 0.35
C ARG A 98 -14.74 11.71 -0.73
N PRO A 99 -14.44 10.42 -0.77
CA PRO A 99 -15.03 9.52 -1.76
C PRO A 99 -16.54 9.36 -1.55
N LEU A 100 -17.28 9.20 -2.64
CA LEU A 100 -18.69 8.83 -2.63
C LEU A 100 -18.89 7.32 -2.85
N GLU A 101 -17.93 6.69 -3.51
CA GLU A 101 -17.93 5.26 -3.82
C GLU A 101 -16.49 4.79 -3.95
N MET A 102 -16.19 3.66 -3.32
CA MET A 102 -14.90 2.98 -3.42
C MET A 102 -15.07 1.59 -4.02
N ILE A 103 -14.31 1.26 -5.04
CA ILE A 103 -14.30 -0.07 -5.67
C ILE A 103 -13.03 -0.80 -5.22
N PHE A 104 -13.20 -1.94 -4.56
CA PHE A 104 -12.06 -2.79 -4.18
C PHE A 104 -11.40 -3.41 -5.41
N LEU A 105 -10.13 -3.09 -5.62
CA LEU A 105 -9.33 -3.64 -6.71
C LEU A 105 -8.67 -4.97 -6.35
N GLY A 106 -8.19 -5.13 -5.12
CA GLY A 106 -7.54 -6.36 -4.65
C GLY A 106 -6.52 -6.10 -3.55
N ASP A 107 -6.02 -7.18 -2.98
CA ASP A 107 -4.93 -7.17 -2.01
C ASP A 107 -3.59 -7.30 -2.73
N MET A 108 -2.60 -6.57 -2.22
CA MET A 108 -1.23 -6.63 -2.70
C MET A 108 -0.29 -6.93 -1.53
N TYR A 109 0.62 -7.87 -1.72
CA TYR A 109 1.68 -8.21 -0.76
C TYR A 109 3.00 -7.60 -1.24
N PRO A 110 3.50 -6.53 -0.61
CA PRO A 110 4.70 -5.84 -1.07
C PRO A 110 5.95 -6.73 -1.04
N THR A 111 6.02 -7.60 -0.02
CA THR A 111 7.24 -8.39 0.23
C THR A 111 6.89 -9.74 0.86
N VAL A 112 6.59 -10.73 0.04
CA VAL A 112 6.14 -12.06 0.49
C VAL A 112 7.20 -12.90 1.20
N GLY A 113 8.48 -12.52 1.12
CA GLY A 113 9.59 -13.30 1.65
C GLY A 113 9.80 -13.17 3.16
N TYR A 114 9.47 -12.02 3.73
CA TYR A 114 9.74 -11.73 5.14
C TYR A 114 8.74 -10.77 5.82
N SER A 115 7.77 -10.22 5.11
CA SER A 115 6.75 -9.35 5.70
C SER A 115 5.37 -9.97 5.56
N ASN A 116 4.52 -9.74 6.56
CA ASN A 116 3.08 -10.07 6.51
C ASN A 116 2.22 -8.86 6.12
N GLU A 117 2.83 -7.78 5.63
CA GLU A 117 2.11 -6.60 5.19
C GLU A 117 1.16 -6.92 4.05
N VAL A 118 -0.06 -6.40 4.15
CA VAL A 118 -1.07 -6.42 3.10
C VAL A 118 -1.46 -4.98 2.80
N ILE A 119 -1.45 -4.60 1.53
CA ILE A 119 -1.99 -3.32 1.08
C ILE A 119 -3.29 -3.59 0.31
N HIS A 120 -4.39 -3.01 0.80
CA HIS A 120 -5.71 -3.12 0.21
C HIS A 120 -5.90 -1.99 -0.80
N LEU A 121 -6.02 -2.33 -2.09
CA LEU A 121 -6.09 -1.37 -3.19
C LEU A 121 -7.54 -1.07 -3.54
N TYR A 122 -7.85 0.21 -3.65
CA TYR A 122 -9.16 0.73 -4.01
C TYR A 122 -9.08 1.65 -5.22
N TYR A 123 -10.20 1.78 -5.93
CA TYR A 123 -10.42 2.78 -6.98
C TYR A 123 -11.56 3.69 -6.60
N CYS A 124 -11.37 4.99 -6.83
CA CYS A 124 -12.38 6.03 -6.66
C CYS A 124 -12.44 6.92 -7.89
N GLU A 125 -13.66 7.19 -8.37
CA GLU A 125 -13.93 8.11 -9.48
C GLU A 125 -14.84 9.27 -9.07
N LYS A 126 -15.66 9.06 -8.03
CA LYS A 126 -16.63 10.05 -7.56
C LYS A 126 -16.30 10.51 -6.17
N ALA A 127 -15.95 11.76 -6.04
CA ALA A 127 -15.60 12.36 -4.76
C ALA A 127 -16.10 13.81 -4.65
N VAL A 128 -16.26 14.29 -3.43
CA VAL A 128 -16.59 15.68 -3.11
C VAL A 128 -15.35 16.35 -2.55
N LYS A 129 -15.04 17.54 -3.06
CA LYS A 129 -13.90 18.31 -2.55
C LYS A 129 -14.22 18.86 -1.16
N GLU A 130 -13.30 18.61 -0.25
CA GLU A 130 -13.31 19.09 1.13
C GLU A 130 -11.94 19.67 1.50
N GLU A 131 -11.70 19.96 2.78
CA GLU A 131 -10.41 20.44 3.25
C GLU A 131 -9.41 19.28 3.43
N ARG A 132 -8.16 19.53 3.06
CA ARG A 132 -7.05 18.58 3.20
C ARG A 132 -6.45 18.70 4.60
N HIS A 133 -6.14 17.56 5.24
CA HIS A 133 -5.62 17.51 6.60
C HIS A 133 -4.45 16.53 6.71
N LEU A 134 -3.26 16.99 6.30
CA LEU A 134 -2.04 16.18 6.44
C LEU A 134 -1.63 16.03 7.90
N ASP A 135 -1.02 14.91 8.21
CA ASP A 135 -0.31 14.72 9.48
C ASP A 135 0.86 15.71 9.61
N ASN A 136 1.25 16.04 10.86
CA ASN A 136 2.25 17.08 11.12
C ASN A 136 3.64 16.77 10.55
N ASP A 137 3.94 15.53 10.26
CA ASP A 137 5.21 15.04 9.71
C ASP A 137 5.09 14.66 8.22
N GLU A 138 3.95 14.93 7.59
CA GLU A 138 3.73 14.69 6.17
C GLU A 138 4.01 15.93 5.32
N CYS A 139 4.77 15.70 4.25
CA CYS A 139 5.04 16.70 3.21
C CYS A 139 4.79 16.05 1.85
N ILE A 140 3.60 16.25 1.31
CA ILE A 140 3.10 15.59 0.11
C ILE A 140 2.70 16.64 -0.92
N ASP A 141 3.27 16.55 -2.12
CA ASP A 141 2.88 17.33 -3.29
C ASP A 141 1.90 16.52 -4.15
N LEU A 142 0.70 17.05 -4.36
CA LEU A 142 -0.30 16.45 -5.24
C LEU A 142 -0.19 16.99 -6.65
N PHE A 143 -0.35 16.10 -7.62
CA PHE A 143 -0.46 16.45 -9.04
C PHE A 143 -1.36 15.45 -9.77
N THR A 144 -1.73 15.76 -11.01
CA THR A 144 -2.60 14.89 -11.80
C THR A 144 -1.96 14.54 -13.13
N LEU A 145 -2.13 13.29 -13.56
CA LEU A 145 -1.64 12.77 -14.84
C LEU A 145 -2.74 12.04 -15.60
N SER A 146 -2.67 12.06 -16.91
CA SER A 146 -3.48 11.18 -17.75
C SER A 146 -3.03 9.72 -17.61
N LEU A 147 -3.85 8.79 -18.09
CA LEU A 147 -3.48 7.38 -18.10
C LEU A 147 -2.18 7.13 -18.87
N GLU A 148 -2.05 7.76 -20.04
CA GLU A 148 -0.88 7.61 -20.91
C GLU A 148 0.40 8.15 -20.25
N GLU A 149 0.30 9.27 -19.54
CA GLU A 149 1.43 9.85 -18.79
C GLU A 149 1.88 8.94 -17.66
N VAL A 150 0.93 8.32 -16.94
CA VAL A 150 1.26 7.36 -15.88
C VAL A 150 1.92 6.11 -16.46
N GLU A 151 1.39 5.59 -17.58
CA GLU A 151 1.98 4.43 -18.26
C GLU A 151 3.41 4.72 -18.72
N ASP A 152 3.66 5.92 -19.27
CA ASP A 152 5.02 6.32 -19.64
C ASP A 152 5.97 6.35 -18.44
N LEU A 153 5.50 6.90 -17.29
CA LEU A 153 6.31 6.94 -16.07
C LEU A 153 6.59 5.54 -15.50
N ILE A 154 5.65 4.61 -15.62
CA ILE A 154 5.86 3.20 -15.22
C ILE A 154 6.86 2.55 -16.19
N ASN A 155 6.64 2.68 -17.52
CA ASN A 155 7.46 2.06 -18.54
C ASN A 155 8.92 2.58 -18.54
N THR A 156 9.11 3.85 -18.18
CA THR A 156 10.42 4.48 -18.04
C THR A 156 11.04 4.33 -16.65
N ASN A 157 10.41 3.54 -15.76
CA ASN A 157 10.88 3.27 -14.39
C ASN A 157 11.02 4.53 -13.51
N LYS A 158 10.21 5.55 -13.77
CA LYS A 158 10.10 6.75 -12.93
C LYS A 158 9.09 6.54 -11.80
N ILE A 159 8.00 5.81 -12.05
CA ILE A 159 7.16 5.24 -11.00
C ILE A 159 7.72 3.86 -10.67
N LYS A 160 8.20 3.71 -9.44
CA LYS A 160 8.84 2.47 -8.92
C LYS A 160 8.00 1.82 -7.81
N ASP A 161 7.05 2.55 -7.26
CA ASP A 161 6.23 2.10 -6.16
C ASP A 161 5.31 0.94 -6.58
N SER A 162 5.45 -0.19 -5.89
CA SER A 162 4.77 -1.43 -6.24
C SER A 162 3.24 -1.34 -6.10
N LYS A 163 2.72 -0.63 -5.08
CA LYS A 163 1.27 -0.46 -4.90
C LYS A 163 0.65 0.37 -6.02
N THR A 164 1.35 1.42 -6.48
CA THR A 164 0.93 2.26 -7.60
C THR A 164 0.86 1.44 -8.89
N ILE A 165 1.92 0.70 -9.22
CA ILE A 165 1.97 -0.16 -10.42
C ILE A 165 0.86 -1.23 -10.36
N ALA A 166 0.69 -1.88 -9.21
CA ALA A 166 -0.34 -2.91 -9.04
C ALA A 166 -1.76 -2.33 -9.17
N ALA A 167 -2.04 -1.16 -8.58
CA ALA A 167 -3.34 -0.50 -8.68
C ALA A 167 -3.69 -0.14 -10.12
N PHE A 168 -2.75 0.43 -10.87
CA PHE A 168 -2.93 0.73 -12.30
C PHE A 168 -3.16 -0.52 -13.14
N TYR A 169 -2.43 -1.59 -12.91
CA TYR A 169 -2.65 -2.86 -13.60
C TYR A 169 -4.04 -3.43 -13.32
N LEU A 170 -4.45 -3.45 -12.06
CA LEU A 170 -5.77 -3.94 -11.66
C LEU A 170 -6.91 -3.08 -12.22
N TYR A 171 -6.75 -1.77 -12.22
CA TYR A 171 -7.68 -0.83 -12.84
C TYR A 171 -7.86 -1.13 -14.33
N LYS A 172 -6.78 -1.22 -15.09
CA LYS A 172 -6.83 -1.56 -16.53
C LYS A 172 -7.50 -2.90 -16.78
N SER A 173 -7.25 -3.90 -15.95
CA SER A 173 -7.79 -5.24 -16.16
C SER A 173 -9.24 -5.41 -15.71
N LYS A 174 -9.73 -4.61 -14.75
CA LYS A 174 -11.05 -4.78 -14.12
C LYS A 174 -12.05 -3.69 -14.48
N ILE A 175 -11.60 -2.47 -14.70
CA ILE A 175 -12.45 -1.28 -14.86
C ILE A 175 -12.48 -0.80 -16.31
N LEU A 176 -11.33 -0.71 -16.99
CA LEU A 176 -11.21 -0.23 -18.38
C LEU A 176 -11.64 -1.23 -19.46
N ARG A 177 -12.31 -2.31 -19.12
CA ARG A 177 -12.76 -3.31 -20.10
C ARG A 177 -13.79 -2.78 -21.09
#